data_691cfe469492854173e0fe8ccd08f197
#
_entry.id   691cfe469492854173e0fe8ccd08f197
#
_cell.length_a   1.000
_cell.length_b   1.000
_cell.length_c   1.000
_cell.angle_alpha   90.00
_cell.angle_beta   90.00
_cell.angle_gamma   90.00
#
_symmetry.space_group_name_H-M   'P 1'
#
loop_
_entity.id
_entity.type
_entity.pdbx_description
1 polymer ?
#
loop_
_entity_poly.entity_id
_entity_poly.type
_entity_poly.pdbx_seq_one_letter_code
_entity_poly.pdbx_strand_id
1 'polypeptide(L)'
;MHLASYLGLLRSAEQGLADAFGRVAAGHAPESEVATTCAALALISEAHVDRLTPVLRRYDANPGADPPHGLPSTGPRAGEVGLLRDLLDLYALASFVDLTWAVVAQAARGLRDSALLDVTEGCEQDTDRQLAWLRSRVKNSASSALLPAG
;
A
#
# COMPACT_ATOMS: atom_id res chain seq x y z
N MET A 1 16.19 -9.57 17.35
CA MET A 1 16.01 -8.10 17.18
C MET A 1 14.68 -7.84 16.53
N HIS A 2 13.90 -6.93 17.11
CA HIS A 2 12.54 -6.66 16.65
C HIS A 2 12.46 -5.99 15.28
N LEU A 3 13.52 -5.30 14.85
CA LEU A 3 13.51 -4.66 13.52
C LEU A 3 13.34 -5.67 12.39
N ALA A 4 13.96 -6.84 12.49
CA ALA A 4 13.81 -7.89 11.48
C ALA A 4 12.34 -8.30 11.31
N SER A 5 11.58 -8.40 12.41
CA SER A 5 10.15 -8.71 12.37
C SER A 5 9.35 -7.62 11.66
N TYR A 6 9.66 -6.34 11.93
CA TYR A 6 8.98 -5.23 11.27
C TYR A 6 9.34 -5.10 9.79
N LEU A 7 10.56 -5.43 9.41
CA LEU A 7 10.95 -5.48 8.00
C LEU A 7 10.17 -6.57 7.25
N GLY A 8 10.03 -7.75 7.84
CA GLY A 8 9.22 -8.82 7.28
C GLY A 8 7.75 -8.43 7.16
N LEU A 9 7.19 -7.80 8.19
CA LEU A 9 5.84 -7.28 8.20
C LEU A 9 5.64 -6.24 7.10
N LEU A 10 6.57 -5.30 6.97
CA LEU A 10 6.50 -4.24 5.96
C LEU A 10 6.51 -4.81 4.55
N ARG A 11 7.38 -5.78 4.28
CA ARG A 11 7.43 -6.43 2.97
C ARG A 11 6.11 -7.14 2.65
N SER A 12 5.55 -7.87 3.60
CA SER A 12 4.26 -8.54 3.43
C SER A 12 3.13 -7.54 3.21
N ALA A 13 3.12 -6.42 3.93
CA ALA A 13 2.11 -5.38 3.79
C ALA A 13 2.20 -4.70 2.42
N GLU A 14 3.41 -4.40 1.95
CA GLU A 14 3.62 -3.83 0.61
C GLU A 14 3.17 -4.80 -0.50
N GLN A 15 3.48 -6.08 -0.36
CA GLN A 15 3.00 -7.08 -1.31
C GLN A 15 1.47 -7.15 -1.31
N GLY A 16 0.86 -7.15 -0.14
CA GLY A 16 -0.59 -7.12 0.01
C GLY A 16 -1.21 -5.87 -0.62
N LEU A 17 -0.56 -4.72 -0.48
CA LEU A 17 -1.00 -3.47 -1.10
C LEU A 17 -0.90 -3.54 -2.62
N ALA A 18 0.20 -4.06 -3.16
CA ALA A 18 0.36 -4.27 -4.60
C ALA A 18 -0.76 -5.17 -5.16
N ASP A 19 -1.01 -6.29 -4.50
CA ASP A 19 -2.05 -7.24 -4.90
C ASP A 19 -3.44 -6.59 -4.84
N ALA A 20 -3.71 -5.80 -3.80
CA ALA A 20 -4.99 -5.10 -3.63
C ALA A 20 -5.20 -4.05 -4.72
N PHE A 21 -4.21 -3.25 -5.05
CA PHE A 21 -4.28 -2.31 -6.17
C PHE A 21 -4.55 -3.03 -7.48
N GLY A 22 -3.88 -4.14 -7.72
CA GLY A 22 -4.07 -4.96 -8.93
C GLY A 22 -5.49 -5.52 -9.05
N ARG A 23 -6.06 -5.99 -7.94
CA ARG A 23 -7.45 -6.49 -7.91
C ARG A 23 -8.46 -5.38 -8.18
N VAL A 24 -8.26 -4.19 -7.61
CA VAL A 24 -9.16 -3.05 -7.87
C VAL A 24 -9.06 -2.63 -9.33
N ALA A 25 -7.86 -2.57 -9.90
CA ALA A 25 -7.67 -2.26 -11.32
C ALA A 25 -8.44 -3.24 -12.22
N ALA A 26 -8.34 -4.53 -11.95
CA ALA A 26 -9.02 -5.57 -12.73
C ALA A 26 -10.54 -5.55 -12.52
N GLY A 27 -10.99 -5.32 -11.31
CA GLY A 27 -12.41 -5.36 -10.95
C GLY A 27 -13.21 -4.13 -11.37
N HIS A 28 -12.55 -3.02 -11.67
CA HIS A 28 -13.18 -1.76 -12.06
C HIS A 28 -12.66 -1.25 -13.41
N ALA A 29 -12.43 -2.18 -14.34
CA ALA A 29 -11.95 -1.88 -15.68
C ALA A 29 -12.79 -0.81 -16.45
N PRO A 30 -14.12 -0.73 -16.32
CA PRO A 30 -14.90 0.34 -16.95
C PRO A 30 -14.56 1.74 -16.47
N GLU A 31 -14.06 1.87 -15.24
CA GLU A 31 -13.55 3.13 -14.70
C GLU A 31 -12.07 3.29 -15.10
N SER A 32 -11.83 3.73 -16.33
CA SER A 32 -10.50 3.66 -16.95
C SER A 32 -9.42 4.42 -16.17
N GLU A 33 -9.74 5.57 -15.58
CA GLU A 33 -8.79 6.32 -14.75
C GLU A 33 -8.39 5.53 -13.50
N VAL A 34 -9.37 4.94 -12.82
CA VAL A 34 -9.13 4.10 -11.63
C VAL A 34 -8.29 2.89 -11.99
N ALA A 35 -8.68 2.16 -13.05
CA ALA A 35 -8.00 0.96 -13.49
C ALA A 35 -6.54 1.25 -13.87
N THR A 36 -6.30 2.30 -14.65
CA THR A 36 -4.96 2.68 -15.09
C THR A 36 -4.09 3.13 -13.91
N THR A 37 -4.64 3.96 -13.04
CA THR A 37 -3.87 4.49 -11.90
C THR A 37 -3.59 3.40 -10.88
N CYS A 38 -4.58 2.56 -10.53
CA CYS A 38 -4.36 1.46 -9.58
C CYS A 38 -3.32 0.47 -10.12
N ALA A 39 -3.32 0.17 -11.40
CA ALA A 39 -2.29 -0.67 -12.00
C ALA A 39 -0.89 -0.05 -11.86
N ALA A 40 -0.77 1.26 -12.08
CA ALA A 40 0.49 1.98 -11.90
C ALA A 40 0.93 2.00 -10.43
N LEU A 41 0.00 2.22 -9.49
CA LEU A 41 0.31 2.23 -8.06
C LEU A 41 0.69 0.84 -7.55
N ALA A 42 0.13 -0.23 -8.13
CA ALA A 42 0.56 -1.59 -7.84
C ALA A 42 2.05 -1.81 -8.17
N LEU A 43 2.50 -1.30 -9.31
CA LEU A 43 3.91 -1.41 -9.71
C LEU A 43 4.84 -0.66 -8.75
N ILE A 44 4.41 0.46 -8.20
CA ILE A 44 5.19 1.19 -7.19
C ILE A 44 5.36 0.34 -5.93
N SER A 45 4.30 -0.27 -5.44
CA SER A 45 4.37 -1.16 -4.28
C SER A 45 5.23 -2.40 -4.55
N GLU A 46 5.16 -2.98 -5.74
CA GLU A 46 6.04 -4.08 -6.15
C GLU A 46 7.52 -3.66 -6.16
N ALA A 47 7.81 -2.45 -6.64
CA ALA A 47 9.16 -1.90 -6.60
C ALA A 47 9.67 -1.73 -5.15
N HIS A 48 8.79 -1.35 -4.22
CA HIS A 48 9.14 -1.29 -2.79
C HIS A 48 9.50 -2.66 -2.24
N VAL A 49 8.74 -3.70 -2.60
CA VAL A 49 9.07 -5.09 -2.23
C VAL A 49 10.47 -5.46 -2.72
N ASP A 50 10.79 -5.13 -3.96
CA ASP A 50 12.10 -5.40 -4.54
C ASP A 50 13.22 -4.65 -3.80
N ARG A 51 12.98 -3.40 -3.41
CA ARG A 51 13.96 -2.61 -2.64
C ARG A 51 14.16 -3.15 -1.22
N LEU A 52 13.14 -3.76 -0.63
CA LEU A 52 13.21 -4.38 0.70
C LEU A 52 13.95 -5.71 0.69
N THR A 53 13.97 -6.44 -0.40
CA THR A 53 14.56 -7.78 -0.46
C THR A 53 16.01 -7.82 0.02
N PRO A 54 16.95 -6.96 -0.47
CA PRO A 54 18.32 -6.96 0.04
C PRO A 54 18.41 -6.50 1.50
N VAL A 55 17.52 -5.62 1.95
CA VAL A 55 17.46 -5.18 3.35
C VAL A 55 17.10 -6.34 4.27
N LEU A 56 16.08 -7.14 3.89
CA LEU A 56 15.68 -8.31 4.67
C LEU A 56 16.85 -9.30 4.81
N ARG A 57 17.60 -9.54 3.73
CA ARG A 57 18.78 -10.41 3.76
C ARG A 57 19.83 -9.89 4.74
N ARG A 58 20.10 -8.59 4.71
CA ARG A 58 21.08 -7.92 5.57
C ARG A 58 20.75 -8.05 7.05
N TYR A 59 19.46 -8.04 7.39
CA TYR A 59 18.97 -8.16 8.76
C TYR A 59 18.52 -9.58 9.12
N ASP A 60 18.73 -10.55 8.23
CA ASP A 60 18.29 -11.94 8.40
C ASP A 60 16.81 -12.03 8.78
N ALA A 61 16.00 -11.24 8.08
CA ALA A 61 14.56 -11.15 8.32
C ALA A 61 13.79 -12.21 7.52
N ASN A 62 12.74 -12.76 8.13
CA ASN A 62 11.86 -13.71 7.47
C ASN A 62 10.83 -12.96 6.61
N PRO A 63 10.78 -13.19 5.28
CA PRO A 63 9.82 -12.49 4.40
C PRO A 63 8.36 -12.98 4.54
N GLY A 64 8.09 -14.02 5.33
CA GLY A 64 6.78 -14.67 5.39
C GLY A 64 5.88 -14.27 6.55
N ALA A 65 6.17 -13.14 7.24
CA ALA A 65 5.32 -12.68 8.32
C ALA A 65 3.95 -12.21 7.79
N ASP A 66 2.87 -12.80 8.30
CA ASP A 66 1.53 -12.37 7.95
C ASP A 66 1.27 -10.96 8.49
N PRO A 67 0.64 -10.06 7.70
CA PRO A 67 0.22 -8.78 8.22
C PRO A 67 -0.78 -8.99 9.36
N PRO A 68 -0.64 -8.26 10.49
CA PRO A 68 -1.43 -8.51 11.70
C PRO A 68 -2.92 -8.21 11.55
N HIS A 69 -3.32 -7.57 10.48
CA HIS A 69 -4.72 -7.27 10.21
C HIS A 69 -5.02 -7.65 8.77
N GLY A 70 -5.54 -8.88 8.60
CA GLY A 70 -6.09 -9.26 7.31
C GLY A 70 -7.22 -8.31 6.95
N LEU A 71 -6.97 -7.40 6.02
CA LEU A 71 -8.08 -6.81 5.31
C LEU A 71 -8.80 -7.98 4.64
N PRO A 72 -10.14 -8.02 4.73
CA PRO A 72 -10.85 -9.14 4.14
C PRO A 72 -10.47 -9.26 2.67
N SER A 73 -9.95 -10.43 2.30
CA SER A 73 -9.59 -10.75 0.93
C SER A 73 -10.84 -11.08 0.11
N THR A 74 -11.89 -10.29 0.30
CA THR A 74 -13.04 -10.34 -0.60
C THR A 74 -12.61 -9.67 -1.90
N GLY A 75 -12.88 -10.33 -3.02
CA GLY A 75 -12.60 -9.75 -4.32
C GLY A 75 -13.27 -8.39 -4.54
N PRO A 76 -12.94 -7.70 -5.65
CA PRO A 76 -13.50 -6.38 -5.94
C PRO A 76 -15.03 -6.40 -5.91
N ARG A 77 -15.62 -5.37 -5.33
CA ARG A 77 -17.06 -5.21 -5.23
C ARG A 77 -17.59 -4.55 -6.50
N ALA A 78 -18.86 -4.82 -6.82
CA ALA A 78 -19.48 -4.30 -8.04
C ALA A 78 -20.05 -2.89 -7.85
N GLY A 79 -20.04 -2.09 -8.92
CA GLY A 79 -20.70 -0.80 -9.02
C GLY A 79 -19.96 0.34 -8.32
N GLU A 80 -20.58 1.53 -8.34
CA GLU A 80 -19.98 2.74 -7.78
C GLU A 80 -19.82 2.68 -6.24
N VAL A 81 -20.81 2.14 -5.55
CA VAL A 81 -20.74 1.93 -4.10
C VAL A 81 -19.64 0.91 -3.77
N GLY A 82 -19.56 -0.15 -4.57
CA GLY A 82 -18.50 -1.15 -4.43
C GLY A 82 -17.12 -0.57 -4.66
N LEU A 83 -16.97 0.28 -5.67
CA LEU A 83 -15.71 0.98 -5.93
C LEU A 83 -15.32 1.87 -4.75
N LEU A 84 -16.24 2.65 -4.21
CA LEU A 84 -15.99 3.49 -3.04
C LEU A 84 -15.48 2.65 -1.87
N ARG A 85 -16.11 1.52 -1.59
CA ARG A 85 -15.69 0.64 -0.51
C ARG A 85 -14.29 0.04 -0.75
N ASP A 86 -14.02 -0.37 -1.98
CA ASP A 86 -12.70 -0.91 -2.34
C ASP A 86 -11.60 0.16 -2.18
N LEU A 87 -11.88 1.41 -2.55
CA LEU A 87 -10.94 2.53 -2.36
C LEU A 87 -10.70 2.83 -0.88
N LEU A 88 -11.73 2.74 -0.04
CA LEU A 88 -11.57 2.89 1.41
C LEU A 88 -10.67 1.81 2.00
N ASP A 89 -10.84 0.57 1.57
CA ASP A 89 -9.99 -0.54 2.01
C ASP A 89 -8.53 -0.35 1.55
N LEU A 90 -8.32 0.13 0.33
CA LEU A 90 -6.98 0.47 -0.16
C LEU A 90 -6.33 1.57 0.68
N TYR A 91 -7.09 2.61 1.03
CA TYR A 91 -6.58 3.70 1.87
C TYR A 91 -6.15 3.20 3.24
N ALA A 92 -6.96 2.35 3.85
CA ALA A 92 -6.63 1.76 5.15
C ALA A 92 -5.33 0.94 5.08
N LEU A 93 -5.17 0.12 4.04
CA LEU A 93 -3.96 -0.68 3.86
C LEU A 93 -2.74 0.20 3.56
N ALA A 94 -2.88 1.18 2.68
CA ALA A 94 -1.79 2.10 2.36
C ALA A 94 -1.36 2.93 3.59
N SER A 95 -2.31 3.31 4.44
CA SER A 95 -2.02 4.01 5.71
C SER A 95 -1.23 3.13 6.67
N PHE A 96 -1.56 1.85 6.76
CA PHE A 96 -0.79 0.89 7.56
C PHE A 96 0.64 0.76 7.04
N VAL A 97 0.81 0.65 5.73
CA VAL A 97 2.13 0.59 5.08
C VAL A 97 2.93 1.86 5.37
N ASP A 98 2.32 3.03 5.21
CA ASP A 98 2.94 4.32 5.45
C ASP A 98 3.47 4.42 6.90
N LEU A 99 2.64 4.09 7.85
CA LEU A 99 3.03 4.15 9.27
C LEU A 99 4.12 3.13 9.60
N THR A 100 4.10 1.95 8.98
CA THR A 100 5.13 0.93 9.15
C THR A 100 6.48 1.41 8.60
N TRP A 101 6.49 2.10 7.46
CA TRP A 101 7.70 2.78 6.96
C TRP A 101 8.25 3.80 7.96
N ALA A 102 7.38 4.59 8.58
CA ALA A 102 7.79 5.56 9.59
C ALA A 102 8.45 4.89 10.80
N VAL A 103 7.92 3.76 11.25
CA VAL A 103 8.52 2.95 12.32
C VAL A 103 9.92 2.47 11.93
N VAL A 104 10.06 1.92 10.74
CA VAL A 104 11.35 1.43 10.22
C VAL A 104 12.35 2.60 10.06
N ALA A 105 11.88 3.75 9.59
CA ALA A 105 12.73 4.94 9.46
C ALA A 105 13.31 5.40 10.81
N GLN A 106 12.51 5.37 11.88
CA GLN A 106 12.99 5.70 13.22
C GLN A 106 14.07 4.71 13.68
N ALA A 107 13.86 3.42 13.43
CA ALA A 107 14.86 2.40 13.74
C ALA A 107 16.15 2.63 12.94
N ALA A 108 16.05 2.96 11.67
CA ALA A 108 17.21 3.25 10.81
C ALA A 108 18.03 4.42 11.34
N ARG A 109 17.36 5.48 11.81
CA ARG A 109 18.02 6.64 12.43
C ARG A 109 18.74 6.22 13.72
N GLY A 110 18.09 5.47 14.57
CA GLY A 110 18.66 4.97 15.82
C GLY A 110 19.89 4.09 15.61
N LEU A 111 19.88 3.27 14.56
CA LEU A 111 20.98 2.39 14.20
C LEU A 111 22.05 3.09 13.34
N ARG A 112 21.78 4.32 12.90
CA ARG A 112 22.65 5.05 11.96
C ARG A 112 22.88 4.27 10.67
N ASP A 113 21.89 3.54 10.21
CA ASP A 113 21.92 2.79 8.95
C ASP A 113 21.48 3.70 7.81
N SER A 114 22.43 4.40 7.20
CA SER A 114 22.14 5.36 6.14
C SER A 114 21.56 4.70 4.88
N ALA A 115 21.97 3.48 4.56
CA ALA A 115 21.44 2.76 3.41
C ALA A 115 19.96 2.43 3.59
N LEU A 116 19.59 1.96 4.79
CA LEU A 116 18.18 1.70 5.10
C LEU A 116 17.38 3.01 5.14
N LEU A 117 17.94 4.08 5.70
CA LEU A 117 17.26 5.37 5.75
C LEU A 117 16.95 5.90 4.35
N ASP A 118 17.89 5.77 3.40
CA ASP A 118 17.65 6.17 2.00
C ASP A 118 16.50 5.40 1.37
N VAL A 119 16.40 4.09 1.62
CA VAL A 119 15.29 3.27 1.15
C VAL A 119 13.97 3.77 1.74
N THR A 120 13.94 4.03 3.06
CA THR A 120 12.71 4.50 3.72
C THR A 120 12.25 5.84 3.18
N GLU A 121 13.14 6.79 2.99
CA GLU A 121 12.80 8.12 2.48
C GLU A 121 12.15 8.06 1.09
N GLY A 122 12.72 7.29 0.17
CA GLY A 122 12.16 7.12 -1.16
C GLY A 122 10.81 6.43 -1.16
N CYS A 123 10.67 5.38 -0.38
CA CYS A 123 9.40 4.63 -0.29
C CYS A 123 8.31 5.41 0.43
N GLU A 124 8.65 6.21 1.46
CA GLU A 124 7.69 7.08 2.13
C GLU A 124 7.13 8.14 1.16
N GLN A 125 7.97 8.74 0.32
CA GLN A 125 7.52 9.72 -0.67
C GLN A 125 6.53 9.10 -1.66
N ASP A 126 6.83 7.90 -2.15
CA ASP A 126 5.94 7.19 -3.06
C ASP A 126 4.61 6.83 -2.38
N THR A 127 4.66 6.39 -1.12
CA THR A 127 3.46 6.04 -0.36
C THR A 127 2.58 7.27 -0.10
N ASP A 128 3.18 8.42 0.17
CA ASP A 128 2.46 9.69 0.30
C ASP A 128 1.68 10.01 -0.99
N ARG A 129 2.26 9.76 -2.15
CA ARG A 129 1.59 9.96 -3.44
C ARG A 129 0.43 8.98 -3.63
N GLN A 130 0.62 7.72 -3.25
CA GLN A 130 -0.46 6.72 -3.27
C GLN A 130 -1.63 7.16 -2.40
N LEU A 131 -1.35 7.59 -1.16
CA LEU A 131 -2.36 8.07 -0.22
C LEU A 131 -3.08 9.32 -0.73
N ALA A 132 -2.34 10.27 -1.29
CA ALA A 132 -2.92 11.51 -1.83
C ALA A 132 -3.90 11.21 -2.97
N TRP A 133 -3.52 10.33 -3.89
CA TRP A 133 -4.41 9.94 -4.98
C TRP A 133 -5.66 9.23 -4.46
N LEU A 134 -5.48 8.28 -3.54
CA LEU A 134 -6.61 7.54 -2.94
C LEU A 134 -7.58 8.49 -2.25
N ARG A 135 -7.07 9.42 -1.45
CA ARG A 135 -7.90 10.40 -0.74
C ARG A 135 -8.72 11.25 -1.70
N SER A 136 -8.10 11.75 -2.76
CA SER A 136 -8.78 12.54 -3.79
C SER A 136 -9.84 11.71 -4.51
N ARG A 137 -9.52 10.48 -4.88
CA ARG A 137 -10.44 9.61 -5.61
C ARG A 137 -11.62 9.16 -4.74
N VAL A 138 -11.39 8.89 -3.46
CA VAL A 138 -12.46 8.59 -2.51
C VAL A 138 -13.48 9.73 -2.48
N LYS A 139 -13.02 10.97 -2.40
CA LYS A 139 -13.92 12.14 -2.38
C LYS A 139 -14.74 12.23 -3.67
N ASN A 140 -14.11 12.04 -4.82
CA ASN A 140 -14.80 12.05 -6.11
C ASN A 140 -15.81 10.92 -6.22
N SER A 141 -15.43 9.71 -5.81
CA SER A 141 -16.31 8.54 -5.85
C SER A 141 -17.48 8.65 -4.87
N ALA A 142 -17.27 9.29 -3.72
CA ALA A 142 -18.35 9.50 -2.75
C ALA A 142 -19.49 10.32 -3.34
N SER A 143 -19.18 11.39 -4.06
CA SER A 143 -20.20 12.22 -4.72
C SER A 143 -20.98 11.42 -5.76
N SER A 144 -20.31 10.63 -6.58
CA SER A 144 -20.95 9.81 -7.61
C SER A 144 -21.78 8.66 -7.02
N ALA A 145 -21.28 8.01 -5.96
CA ALA A 145 -21.89 6.81 -5.40
C ALA A 145 -23.06 7.10 -4.47
N LEU A 146 -22.99 8.22 -3.71
CA LEU A 146 -23.89 8.46 -2.59
C LEU A 146 -24.96 9.52 -2.88
N LEU A 147 -24.79 10.36 -3.91
CA LEU A 147 -25.76 11.38 -4.27
C LEU A 147 -26.69 10.87 -5.38
N PRO A 148 -27.98 11.27 -5.35
CA PRO A 148 -28.88 10.88 -6.42
C PRO A 148 -28.46 11.49 -7.75
N ALA A 149 -28.69 10.76 -8.84
CA ALA A 149 -28.50 11.27 -10.20
C ALA A 149 -29.46 12.46 -10.39
N GLY A 150 -28.89 13.64 -10.57
CA GLY A 150 -29.64 14.87 -10.76
C GLY A 150 -30.04 15.12 -12.18
#